data_41588c407132ea4f28c8ab2a1efd3fc8
#
_entry.id   41588c407132ea4f28c8ab2a1efd3fc8
#
_cell.length_a   1.000
_cell.length_b   1.000
_cell.length_c   1.000
_cell.angle_alpha   90.00
_cell.angle_beta   90.00
_cell.angle_gamma   90.00
#
_symmetry.space_group_name_H-M   'P 1'
#
loop_
_entity.id
_entity.type
_entity.pdbx_description
1 polymer ?
#
loop_
_entity_poly.entity_id
_entity_poly.type
_entity_poly.pdbx_seq_one_letter_code
_entity_poly.pdbx_strand_id
1 'polypeptide(L)'
;MQRMREKYVDTLAKLYDYGTTVYTKKQYTQWYDTKEGGYTFGSFKEKCDSISKKLTQYGIGAGDKVAIFSQSMPNWSVAFFSIVPFGRIAIPILPDSSENEVTNIINHSESKVLFVSQRNAGKISQEVKDKMTLMIDLDTFEVLKSDDEKFTCDGKTSVPTPEDIATIIYTSGTTGNAKGVVLSHRNLASNVITCYHSCKRTHKDRWLSILPMAHVLEMTLGMLYPMYCGATVYYLPKPPAASLLMKALKIVKPTTMLTVPMIIEKVYKGSILPTIQKSRTLTWMNKNMNGLMCRIIGMKLKATFGGHVTFYGIGGAKLDPEVEGFLLKAKFPYAIGYGLTETSPLIGYAMHGWRTVGSLGYPVYNVQLKLHDVNPETGEGEIVAKGPNVMLGYYKDPKRTKSVFTEDGWFRTSDIAVQDEKGRFYIKGRNSNMILGPSGENIYPEEIENVINNVEGVGESIVVERDGRLVALVAPTENFISWDKESEDKLYEKLDNWKSKILKITNKSVSKASQVSSVEVMKEPFEKTATQKIRRFKYKHSAPTVEEEKKEK
;
A
#
# COMPACT_ATOMS: atom_id res chain seq x y z
N MET A 1 -13.12 23.33 20.74
CA MET A 1 -12.07 23.44 19.70
C MET A 1 -12.06 22.27 18.71
N GLN A 2 -12.05 20.98 19.13
CA GLN A 2 -11.97 19.81 18.24
C GLN A 2 -13.11 19.74 17.21
N ARG A 3 -14.39 19.86 17.65
CA ARG A 3 -15.57 19.87 16.73
C ARG A 3 -15.56 20.99 15.68
N MET A 4 -14.94 22.13 15.96
CA MET A 4 -14.80 23.21 14.97
C MET A 4 -13.75 22.87 13.88
N ARG A 5 -12.66 22.16 14.24
CA ARG A 5 -11.62 21.75 13.27
C ARG A 5 -12.18 20.76 12.24
N GLU A 6 -12.93 19.76 12.68
CA GLU A 6 -13.53 18.73 11.83
C GLU A 6 -14.51 19.31 10.80
N LYS A 7 -15.32 20.28 11.22
CA LYS A 7 -16.23 20.99 10.32
C LYS A 7 -15.53 21.91 9.31
N TYR A 8 -14.32 22.35 9.64
CA TYR A 8 -13.57 23.28 8.79
C TYR A 8 -12.84 22.56 7.66
N VAL A 9 -12.31 21.36 7.89
CA VAL A 9 -11.49 20.61 6.93
C VAL A 9 -12.35 19.60 6.18
N ASP A 10 -13.05 20.05 5.15
CA ASP A 10 -13.84 19.23 4.22
C ASP A 10 -13.24 19.21 2.80
N THR A 11 -12.18 20.00 2.56
CA THR A 11 -11.41 20.02 1.33
C THR A 11 -9.91 19.99 1.62
N LEU A 12 -9.10 19.57 0.64
CA LEU A 12 -7.64 19.62 0.75
C LEU A 12 -7.09 21.06 0.69
N ALA A 13 -7.84 22.00 0.10
CA ALA A 13 -7.51 23.43 0.16
C ALA A 13 -7.60 23.95 1.60
N LYS A 14 -8.68 23.63 2.32
CA LYS A 14 -8.83 23.98 3.74
C LYS A 14 -7.81 23.26 4.63
N LEU A 15 -7.46 22.00 4.31
CA LEU A 15 -6.40 21.28 4.99
C LEU A 15 -5.04 21.98 4.84
N TYR A 16 -4.70 22.36 3.62
CA TYR A 16 -3.48 23.09 3.29
C TYR A 16 -3.39 24.43 4.03
N ASP A 17 -4.45 25.23 3.93
CA ASP A 17 -4.52 26.51 4.63
C ASP A 17 -4.41 26.35 6.16
N TYR A 18 -5.16 25.41 6.73
CA TYR A 18 -5.10 25.11 8.17
C TYR A 18 -3.69 24.74 8.62
N GLY A 19 -3.07 23.75 7.97
CA GLY A 19 -1.73 23.25 8.39
C GLY A 19 -0.66 24.34 8.27
N THR A 20 -0.64 25.06 7.14
CA THR A 20 0.38 26.08 6.87
C THR A 20 0.20 27.36 7.69
N THR A 21 -1.01 27.68 8.10
CA THR A 21 -1.30 28.85 8.96
C THR A 21 -1.04 28.53 10.43
N VAL A 22 -1.52 27.39 10.92
CA VAL A 22 -1.41 27.05 12.37
C VAL A 22 0.01 26.66 12.77
N TYR A 23 0.76 26.00 11.87
CA TYR A 23 2.07 25.44 12.18
C TYR A 23 3.24 26.11 11.44
N THR A 24 3.08 27.34 10.96
CA THR A 24 4.00 28.09 10.07
C THR A 24 5.48 27.88 10.39
N LYS A 25 5.88 27.98 11.66
CA LYS A 25 7.29 27.87 12.09
C LYS A 25 7.77 26.43 12.33
N LYS A 26 6.89 25.42 12.24
CA LYS A 26 7.24 24.01 12.45
C LYS A 26 7.83 23.40 11.18
N GLN A 27 8.72 22.41 11.35
CA GLN A 27 9.20 21.60 10.23
C GLN A 27 8.08 20.69 9.76
N TYR A 28 7.78 20.70 8.46
CA TYR A 28 6.81 19.82 7.85
C TYR A 28 7.48 18.62 7.17
N THR A 29 8.38 18.87 6.22
CA THR A 29 9.05 17.81 5.46
C THR A 29 10.56 17.99 5.48
N GLN A 30 11.32 16.90 5.55
CA GLN A 30 12.78 16.91 5.41
C GLN A 30 13.33 15.53 5.07
N TRP A 31 14.60 15.47 4.68
CA TRP A 31 15.32 14.20 4.60
C TRP A 31 15.63 13.67 6.00
N TYR A 32 15.82 12.36 6.12
CA TYR A 32 16.03 11.70 7.42
C TYR A 32 17.30 12.16 8.16
N ASP A 33 18.30 12.64 7.45
CA ASP A 33 19.63 13.02 7.99
C ASP A 33 19.99 14.49 7.79
N THR A 34 19.18 15.28 7.08
CA THR A 34 19.40 16.71 6.88
C THR A 34 18.10 17.48 6.74
N LYS A 35 18.14 18.77 7.11
CA LYS A 35 17.06 19.73 6.86
C LYS A 35 17.19 20.41 5.51
N GLU A 36 18.35 20.32 4.86
CA GLU A 36 18.56 20.86 3.54
C GLU A 36 17.59 20.20 2.53
N GLY A 37 16.97 20.99 1.66
CA GLY A 37 15.91 20.52 0.76
C GLY A 37 14.59 20.15 1.44
N GLY A 38 14.43 20.42 2.76
CA GLY A 38 13.19 20.29 3.51
C GLY A 38 12.48 21.63 3.70
N TYR A 39 11.25 21.59 4.22
CA TYR A 39 10.41 22.78 4.37
C TYR A 39 9.81 22.88 5.78
N THR A 40 9.79 24.09 6.35
CA THR A 40 8.83 24.43 7.39
C THR A 40 7.44 24.56 6.76
N PHE A 41 6.36 24.55 7.56
CA PHE A 41 5.02 24.76 7.02
C PHE A 41 4.90 26.12 6.30
N GLY A 42 5.60 27.17 6.78
CA GLY A 42 5.62 28.48 6.13
C GLY A 42 6.34 28.48 4.79
N SER A 43 7.61 28.02 4.76
CA SER A 43 8.37 27.94 3.51
C SER A 43 7.76 26.93 2.51
N PHE A 44 7.09 25.90 3.02
CA PHE A 44 6.30 24.98 2.21
C PHE A 44 5.16 25.71 1.49
N LYS A 45 4.42 26.55 2.23
CA LYS A 45 3.35 27.36 1.64
C LYS A 45 3.86 28.28 0.55
N GLU A 46 4.93 29.04 0.84
CA GLU A 46 5.55 29.96 -0.12
C GLU A 46 5.98 29.22 -1.41
N LYS A 47 6.57 28.02 -1.26
CA LYS A 47 7.00 27.22 -2.41
C LYS A 47 5.81 26.69 -3.21
N CYS A 48 4.78 26.15 -2.55
CA CYS A 48 3.58 25.64 -3.22
C CYS A 48 2.84 26.78 -3.98
N ASP A 49 2.66 27.93 -3.34
CA ASP A 49 2.01 29.09 -3.95
C ASP A 49 2.80 29.59 -5.17
N SER A 50 4.15 29.62 -5.08
CA SER A 50 5.04 30.00 -6.18
C SER A 50 4.93 29.02 -7.37
N ILE A 51 4.94 27.70 -7.12
CA ILE A 51 4.78 26.68 -8.18
C ILE A 51 3.38 26.73 -8.77
N SER A 52 2.33 26.90 -7.94
CA SER A 52 0.95 27.07 -8.44
C SER A 52 0.81 28.30 -9.34
N LYS A 53 1.43 29.43 -8.97
CA LYS A 53 1.49 30.62 -9.82
C LYS A 53 2.19 30.35 -11.14
N LYS A 54 3.33 29.63 -11.11
CA LYS A 54 4.05 29.19 -12.30
C LYS A 54 3.13 28.36 -13.22
N LEU A 55 2.42 27.36 -12.70
CA LEU A 55 1.46 26.57 -13.46
C LEU A 55 0.38 27.45 -14.13
N THR A 56 -0.15 28.44 -13.41
CA THR A 56 -1.12 29.40 -13.93
C THR A 56 -0.54 30.22 -15.07
N GLN A 57 0.71 30.69 -14.95
CA GLN A 57 1.41 31.42 -16.02
C GLN A 57 1.57 30.61 -17.29
N TYR A 58 1.66 29.28 -17.18
CA TYR A 58 1.66 28.36 -18.30
C TYR A 58 0.24 27.91 -18.73
N GLY A 59 -0.81 28.66 -18.38
CA GLY A 59 -2.18 28.38 -18.80
C GLY A 59 -2.84 27.17 -18.15
N ILE A 60 -2.22 26.59 -17.11
CA ILE A 60 -2.77 25.41 -16.41
C ILE A 60 -3.73 25.87 -15.34
N GLY A 61 -5.02 25.58 -15.55
CA GLY A 61 -6.12 26.05 -14.71
C GLY A 61 -6.83 24.97 -13.91
N ALA A 62 -7.96 25.37 -13.30
CA ALA A 62 -8.83 24.44 -12.58
C ALA A 62 -9.35 23.33 -13.52
N GLY A 63 -9.40 22.09 -13.01
CA GLY A 63 -9.80 20.90 -13.76
C GLY A 63 -8.70 20.29 -14.64
N ASP A 64 -7.59 20.99 -14.89
CA ASP A 64 -6.47 20.42 -15.62
C ASP A 64 -5.77 19.34 -14.79
N LYS A 65 -5.37 18.28 -15.48
CA LYS A 65 -4.69 17.12 -14.88
C LYS A 65 -3.20 17.29 -14.96
N VAL A 66 -2.55 17.12 -13.80
CA VAL A 66 -1.11 17.29 -13.61
C VAL A 66 -0.53 16.01 -13.04
N ALA A 67 0.33 15.35 -13.81
CA ALA A 67 0.98 14.10 -13.40
C ALA A 67 2.19 14.36 -12.50
N ILE A 68 2.41 13.46 -11.53
CA ILE A 68 3.58 13.44 -10.65
C ILE A 68 4.22 12.05 -10.74
N PHE A 69 5.40 11.96 -11.34
CA PHE A 69 6.14 10.71 -11.51
C PHE A 69 7.50 10.78 -10.82
N SER A 70 7.54 10.33 -9.57
CA SER A 70 8.75 10.39 -8.73
C SER A 70 8.68 9.44 -7.55
N GLN A 71 9.85 9.14 -6.97
CA GLN A 71 9.97 8.58 -5.64
C GLN A 71 9.44 9.56 -4.57
N SER A 72 9.22 9.02 -3.35
CA SER A 72 8.84 9.83 -2.19
C SER A 72 9.97 10.78 -1.79
N MET A 73 9.66 12.08 -1.71
CA MET A 73 10.62 13.14 -1.38
C MET A 73 9.87 14.41 -0.91
N PRO A 74 10.54 15.36 -0.22
CA PRO A 74 9.90 16.62 0.20
C PRO A 74 9.21 17.37 -0.95
N ASN A 75 9.84 17.44 -2.13
CA ASN A 75 9.31 18.14 -3.30
C ASN A 75 8.07 17.45 -3.90
N TRP A 76 7.87 16.15 -3.67
CA TRP A 76 6.63 15.47 -4.07
C TRP A 76 5.41 16.09 -3.38
N SER A 77 5.53 16.37 -2.07
CA SER A 77 4.47 17.05 -1.32
C SER A 77 4.23 18.46 -1.87
N VAL A 78 5.30 19.19 -2.23
CA VAL A 78 5.19 20.53 -2.84
C VAL A 78 4.42 20.44 -4.16
N ALA A 79 4.76 19.52 -5.06
CA ALA A 79 4.03 19.33 -6.32
C ALA A 79 2.55 19.05 -6.07
N PHE A 80 2.21 18.10 -5.20
CA PHE A 80 0.82 17.77 -4.89
C PHE A 80 0.03 18.97 -4.36
N PHE A 81 0.60 19.71 -3.38
CA PHE A 81 -0.07 20.86 -2.79
C PHE A 81 0.02 22.14 -3.64
N SER A 82 0.80 22.16 -4.72
CA SER A 82 0.73 23.23 -5.73
C SER A 82 -0.34 22.97 -6.80
N ILE A 83 -0.90 21.77 -6.83
CA ILE A 83 -1.92 21.31 -7.78
C ILE A 83 -3.30 21.38 -7.12
N VAL A 84 -3.53 20.54 -6.13
CA VAL A 84 -4.85 20.19 -5.63
C VAL A 84 -5.56 21.34 -4.91
N PRO A 85 -4.94 22.11 -4.00
CA PRO A 85 -5.62 23.25 -3.33
C PRO A 85 -6.09 24.36 -4.26
N PHE A 86 -5.61 24.37 -5.50
CA PHE A 86 -5.90 25.39 -6.51
C PHE A 86 -6.87 24.91 -7.59
N GLY A 87 -7.58 23.80 -7.34
CA GLY A 87 -8.63 23.26 -8.21
C GLY A 87 -8.13 22.42 -9.38
N ARG A 88 -6.84 22.12 -9.46
CA ARG A 88 -6.26 21.19 -10.43
C ARG A 88 -6.31 19.76 -9.92
N ILE A 89 -6.22 18.77 -10.82
CA ILE A 89 -6.34 17.35 -10.50
C ILE A 89 -4.96 16.70 -10.53
N ALA A 90 -4.53 16.10 -9.43
CA ALA A 90 -3.28 15.36 -9.37
C ALA A 90 -3.42 13.95 -9.95
N ILE A 91 -2.43 13.52 -10.75
CA ILE A 91 -2.30 12.16 -11.29
C ILE A 91 -0.99 11.56 -10.75
N PRO A 92 -1.00 10.98 -9.55
CA PRO A 92 0.19 10.35 -8.99
C PRO A 92 0.50 9.05 -9.71
N ILE A 93 1.76 8.90 -10.14
CA ILE A 93 2.27 7.70 -10.83
C ILE A 93 3.31 7.04 -9.92
N LEU A 94 3.20 5.74 -9.74
CA LEU A 94 4.13 4.96 -8.91
C LEU A 94 5.54 4.99 -9.50
N PRO A 95 6.60 5.19 -8.69
CA PRO A 95 7.97 5.32 -9.18
C PRO A 95 8.50 4.09 -9.90
N ASP A 96 7.93 2.91 -9.58
CA ASP A 96 8.33 1.63 -10.17
C ASP A 96 7.50 1.26 -11.42
N SER A 97 6.61 2.15 -11.88
CA SER A 97 5.88 1.95 -13.14
C SER A 97 6.84 1.84 -14.32
N SER A 98 6.52 0.94 -15.23
CA SER A 98 7.23 0.80 -16.52
C SER A 98 6.90 1.96 -17.46
N GLU A 99 7.73 2.16 -18.50
CA GLU A 99 7.50 3.16 -19.54
C GLU A 99 6.10 3.04 -20.17
N ASN A 100 5.68 1.81 -20.49
CA ASN A 100 4.34 1.55 -21.04
C ASN A 100 3.22 1.91 -20.06
N GLU A 101 3.37 1.60 -18.77
CA GLU A 101 2.38 1.96 -17.76
C GLU A 101 2.28 3.49 -17.61
N VAL A 102 3.41 4.21 -17.60
CA VAL A 102 3.44 5.67 -17.55
C VAL A 102 2.76 6.26 -18.79
N THR A 103 3.09 5.78 -19.98
CA THR A 103 2.49 6.23 -21.24
C THR A 103 0.98 6.02 -21.25
N ASN A 104 0.52 4.84 -20.82
CA ASN A 104 -0.92 4.53 -20.72
C ASN A 104 -1.65 5.44 -19.72
N ILE A 105 -1.05 5.71 -18.55
CA ILE A 105 -1.64 6.58 -17.54
C ILE A 105 -1.75 8.01 -18.07
N ILE A 106 -0.69 8.56 -18.67
CA ILE A 106 -0.67 9.91 -19.24
C ILE A 106 -1.72 10.04 -20.33
N ASN A 107 -1.78 9.06 -21.26
CA ASN A 107 -2.74 9.06 -22.35
C ASN A 107 -4.19 8.98 -21.85
N HIS A 108 -4.49 8.06 -20.95
CA HIS A 108 -5.84 7.87 -20.45
C HIS A 108 -6.30 9.03 -19.56
N SER A 109 -5.41 9.56 -18.72
CA SER A 109 -5.71 10.72 -17.86
C SER A 109 -5.81 12.02 -18.63
N GLU A 110 -5.23 12.13 -19.84
CA GLU A 110 -5.10 13.37 -20.61
C GLU A 110 -4.35 14.46 -19.81
N SER A 111 -3.31 14.05 -19.09
CA SER A 111 -2.48 14.99 -18.36
C SER A 111 -1.73 15.91 -19.31
N LYS A 112 -1.75 17.22 -19.03
CA LYS A 112 -1.05 18.25 -19.84
C LYS A 112 0.34 18.56 -19.27
N VAL A 113 0.53 18.33 -17.97
CA VAL A 113 1.76 18.67 -17.24
C VAL A 113 2.31 17.42 -16.57
N LEU A 114 3.63 17.32 -16.55
CA LEU A 114 4.36 16.26 -15.88
C LEU A 114 5.44 16.84 -14.96
N PHE A 115 5.30 16.61 -13.65
CA PHE A 115 6.42 16.70 -12.72
C PHE A 115 7.16 15.36 -12.70
N VAL A 116 8.43 15.36 -13.03
CA VAL A 116 9.24 14.13 -13.09
C VAL A 116 10.57 14.35 -12.37
N SER A 117 10.97 13.38 -11.52
CA SER A 117 12.29 13.40 -10.91
C SER A 117 13.37 12.93 -11.90
N GLN A 118 14.60 13.39 -11.72
CA GLN A 118 15.75 12.97 -12.53
C GLN A 118 15.91 11.45 -12.57
N ARG A 119 15.67 10.79 -11.44
CA ARG A 119 15.69 9.32 -11.34
C ARG A 119 14.70 8.62 -12.26
N ASN A 120 13.53 9.21 -12.47
CA ASN A 120 12.44 8.61 -13.24
C ASN A 120 12.39 9.12 -14.70
N ALA A 121 13.14 10.17 -15.04
CA ALA A 121 13.13 10.83 -16.36
C ALA A 121 13.44 9.87 -17.52
N GLY A 122 14.32 8.89 -17.29
CA GLY A 122 14.68 7.89 -18.31
C GLY A 122 13.55 6.91 -18.68
N LYS A 123 12.47 6.89 -17.91
CA LYS A 123 11.27 6.06 -18.18
C LYS A 123 10.16 6.81 -18.92
N ILE A 124 10.42 8.04 -19.39
CA ILE A 124 9.46 8.84 -20.15
C ILE A 124 9.69 8.61 -21.63
N SER A 125 8.71 8.00 -22.30
CA SER A 125 8.74 7.78 -23.76
C SER A 125 8.76 9.09 -24.54
N GLN A 126 9.25 9.06 -25.79
CA GLN A 126 9.22 10.23 -26.66
C GLN A 126 7.76 10.67 -26.92
N GLU A 127 6.84 9.71 -27.08
CA GLU A 127 5.40 9.98 -27.21
C GLU A 127 4.85 10.85 -26.08
N VAL A 128 5.20 10.51 -24.83
CA VAL A 128 4.79 11.30 -23.66
C VAL A 128 5.43 12.68 -23.70
N LYS A 129 6.74 12.79 -24.00
CA LYS A 129 7.43 14.08 -24.10
C LYS A 129 6.75 15.00 -25.11
N ASP A 130 6.39 14.47 -26.27
CA ASP A 130 5.76 15.25 -27.35
C ASP A 130 4.36 15.76 -26.97
N LYS A 131 3.60 14.98 -26.18
CA LYS A 131 2.25 15.34 -25.71
C LYS A 131 2.22 16.36 -24.58
N MET A 132 3.28 16.43 -23.77
CA MET A 132 3.28 17.34 -22.61
C MET A 132 3.41 18.79 -23.05
N THR A 133 2.48 19.62 -22.59
CA THR A 133 2.54 21.08 -22.72
C THR A 133 3.63 21.65 -21.82
N LEU A 134 3.83 21.06 -20.63
CA LEU A 134 4.82 21.50 -19.65
C LEU A 134 5.42 20.30 -18.93
N MET A 135 6.76 20.25 -18.87
CA MET A 135 7.49 19.31 -18.04
C MET A 135 8.37 20.06 -17.04
N ILE A 136 8.34 19.64 -15.79
CA ILE A 136 9.05 20.28 -14.68
C ILE A 136 9.89 19.22 -13.96
N ASP A 137 11.18 19.52 -13.77
CA ASP A 137 12.06 18.72 -12.91
C ASP A 137 11.57 18.82 -11.45
N LEU A 138 11.22 17.70 -10.85
CA LEU A 138 10.72 17.68 -9.48
C LEU A 138 11.84 17.91 -8.44
N ASP A 139 13.08 17.63 -8.78
CA ASP A 139 14.20 17.83 -7.87
C ASP A 139 14.53 19.33 -7.70
N THR A 140 14.40 20.12 -8.77
CA THR A 140 14.76 21.56 -8.79
C THR A 140 13.60 22.53 -9.00
N PHE A 141 12.48 22.04 -9.56
CA PHE A 141 11.36 22.84 -10.10
C PHE A 141 11.72 23.71 -11.31
N GLU A 142 12.79 23.36 -12.02
CA GLU A 142 13.13 23.96 -13.32
C GLU A 142 12.23 23.40 -14.42
N VAL A 143 11.99 24.22 -15.45
CA VAL A 143 11.23 23.81 -16.63
C VAL A 143 12.13 23.02 -17.55
N LEU A 144 11.77 21.76 -17.82
CA LEU A 144 12.48 20.89 -18.75
C LEU A 144 11.96 21.03 -20.19
N LYS A 145 10.66 21.31 -20.33
CA LYS A 145 9.98 21.52 -21.62
C LYS A 145 8.79 22.46 -21.40
N SER A 146 8.59 23.37 -22.34
CA SER A 146 7.37 24.16 -22.47
C SER A 146 7.04 24.37 -23.95
N ASP A 147 5.74 24.36 -24.27
CA ASP A 147 5.22 24.75 -25.58
C ASP A 147 4.77 26.21 -25.53
N ASP A 148 5.68 27.15 -25.79
CA ASP A 148 5.46 28.60 -25.63
C ASP A 148 4.30 29.14 -26.52
N GLU A 149 3.99 28.48 -27.64
CA GLU A 149 2.92 28.87 -28.55
C GLU A 149 1.50 28.51 -28.08
N LYS A 150 1.35 27.69 -27.05
CA LYS A 150 0.06 27.17 -26.56
C LYS A 150 -0.49 27.91 -25.34
N PHE A 151 0.23 28.91 -24.85
CA PHE A 151 -0.19 29.63 -23.64
C PHE A 151 -1.12 30.79 -23.95
N THR A 152 -2.41 30.56 -23.84
CA THR A 152 -3.37 31.63 -23.58
C THR A 152 -3.34 31.91 -22.09
N CYS A 153 -3.10 33.16 -21.69
CA CYS A 153 -2.86 33.62 -20.31
C CYS A 153 -4.02 33.45 -19.31
N ASP A 154 -4.92 32.49 -19.49
CA ASP A 154 -6.18 32.38 -18.76
C ASP A 154 -6.28 31.14 -17.84
N GLY A 155 -5.15 30.62 -17.36
CA GLY A 155 -5.16 29.59 -16.32
C GLY A 155 -5.80 30.13 -15.03
N LYS A 156 -7.12 30.02 -14.88
CA LYS A 156 -7.82 30.41 -13.65
C LYS A 156 -7.76 29.31 -12.62
N THR A 157 -7.25 29.61 -11.44
CA THR A 157 -7.40 28.74 -10.26
C THR A 157 -8.81 28.91 -9.68
N SER A 158 -9.29 27.87 -9.02
CA SER A 158 -10.55 27.93 -8.24
C SER A 158 -10.29 27.42 -6.82
N VAL A 159 -11.10 27.90 -5.89
CA VAL A 159 -11.18 27.27 -4.56
C VAL A 159 -12.08 26.05 -4.70
N PRO A 160 -11.54 24.83 -4.54
CA PRO A 160 -12.32 23.63 -4.78
C PRO A 160 -13.40 23.41 -3.72
N THR A 161 -14.53 22.88 -4.17
CA THR A 161 -15.60 22.35 -3.32
C THR A 161 -15.27 20.94 -2.82
N PRO A 162 -15.96 20.42 -1.80
CA PRO A 162 -15.77 19.06 -1.33
C PRO A 162 -16.00 17.98 -2.40
N GLU A 163 -16.88 18.23 -3.35
CA GLU A 163 -17.27 17.30 -4.43
C GLU A 163 -16.31 17.33 -5.63
N ASP A 164 -15.50 18.37 -5.76
CA ASP A 164 -14.55 18.48 -6.86
C ASP A 164 -13.50 17.36 -6.79
N ILE A 165 -13.04 16.93 -7.97
CA ILE A 165 -12.03 15.89 -8.09
C ILE A 165 -10.67 16.44 -7.62
N ALA A 166 -10.08 15.77 -6.63
CA ALA A 166 -8.74 16.10 -6.12
C ALA A 166 -7.65 15.31 -6.84
N THR A 167 -7.89 14.02 -7.09
CA THR A 167 -6.89 13.14 -7.68
C THR A 167 -7.54 11.96 -8.40
N ILE A 168 -6.84 11.43 -9.41
CA ILE A 168 -7.16 10.17 -10.07
C ILE A 168 -5.98 9.24 -9.88
N ILE A 169 -6.17 8.17 -9.10
CA ILE A 169 -5.11 7.21 -8.77
C ILE A 169 -5.28 5.95 -9.60
N TYR A 170 -4.26 5.62 -10.38
CA TYR A 170 -4.28 4.43 -11.22
C TYR A 170 -3.88 3.19 -10.44
N THR A 171 -4.71 2.16 -10.52
CA THR A 171 -4.45 0.85 -9.91
C THR A 171 -4.37 -0.21 -10.99
N SER A 172 -3.51 -1.22 -10.80
CA SER A 172 -3.43 -2.38 -11.67
C SER A 172 -4.74 -3.17 -11.61
N GLY A 173 -5.50 -3.15 -12.68
CA GLY A 173 -6.70 -3.99 -12.80
C GLY A 173 -6.33 -5.48 -12.88
N THR A 174 -7.23 -6.35 -12.44
CA THR A 174 -7.11 -7.82 -12.59
C THR A 174 -7.07 -8.26 -14.05
N THR A 175 -7.48 -7.39 -14.98
CA THR A 175 -7.53 -7.62 -16.44
C THR A 175 -6.31 -7.04 -17.18
N GLY A 176 -5.28 -6.57 -16.49
CA GLY A 176 -4.06 -6.02 -17.10
C GLY A 176 -4.11 -4.51 -17.43
N ASN A 177 -5.28 -3.93 -17.65
CA ASN A 177 -5.42 -2.50 -17.89
C ASN A 177 -5.57 -1.72 -16.57
N ALA A 178 -4.79 -0.66 -16.40
CA ALA A 178 -4.89 0.22 -15.25
C ALA A 178 -6.25 0.96 -15.23
N LYS A 179 -6.91 1.00 -14.08
CA LYS A 179 -8.16 1.72 -13.84
C LYS A 179 -7.88 2.97 -13.00
N GLY A 180 -8.39 4.11 -13.41
CA GLY A 180 -8.26 5.39 -12.67
C GLY A 180 -9.36 5.53 -11.62
N VAL A 181 -9.00 5.49 -10.35
CA VAL A 181 -9.92 5.71 -9.21
C VAL A 181 -10.07 7.21 -8.99
N VAL A 182 -11.29 7.74 -9.09
CA VAL A 182 -11.58 9.17 -8.95
C VAL A 182 -11.91 9.50 -7.50
N LEU A 183 -11.05 10.29 -6.85
CA LEU A 183 -11.23 10.72 -5.48
C LEU A 183 -11.47 12.23 -5.39
N SER A 184 -12.53 12.61 -4.68
CA SER A 184 -12.87 14.02 -4.41
C SER A 184 -12.06 14.58 -3.24
N HIS A 185 -12.12 15.90 -3.07
CA HIS A 185 -11.61 16.59 -1.89
C HIS A 185 -12.24 16.04 -0.60
N ARG A 186 -13.56 15.80 -0.61
CA ARG A 186 -14.29 15.20 0.53
C ARG A 186 -13.77 13.81 0.86
N ASN A 187 -13.54 12.96 -0.14
CA ASN A 187 -13.09 11.59 0.10
C ASN A 187 -11.81 11.56 0.92
N LEU A 188 -10.81 12.33 0.50
CA LEU A 188 -9.51 12.38 1.17
C LEU A 188 -9.56 13.12 2.51
N ALA A 189 -10.23 14.29 2.56
CA ALA A 189 -10.34 15.08 3.79
C ALA A 189 -11.08 14.31 4.89
N SER A 190 -12.17 13.60 4.55
CA SER A 190 -12.90 12.78 5.52
C SER A 190 -12.04 11.66 6.08
N ASN A 191 -11.17 11.06 5.26
CA ASN A 191 -10.27 10.00 5.73
C ASN A 191 -9.15 10.54 6.64
N VAL A 192 -8.67 11.77 6.42
CA VAL A 192 -7.78 12.46 7.36
C VAL A 192 -8.45 12.64 8.73
N ILE A 193 -9.70 13.08 8.77
CA ILE A 193 -10.48 13.20 10.01
C ILE A 193 -10.71 11.84 10.67
N THR A 194 -11.03 10.82 9.87
CA THR A 194 -11.12 9.42 10.33
C THR A 194 -9.83 8.96 11.01
N CYS A 195 -8.67 9.24 10.42
CA CYS A 195 -7.37 8.90 11.02
C CYS A 195 -7.14 9.63 12.34
N TYR A 196 -7.55 10.89 12.43
CA TYR A 196 -7.43 11.66 13.67
C TYR A 196 -8.29 11.08 14.80
N HIS A 197 -9.50 10.61 14.50
CA HIS A 197 -10.35 9.91 15.49
C HIS A 197 -9.77 8.55 15.89
N SER A 198 -9.24 7.82 14.93
CA SER A 198 -8.69 6.47 15.15
C SER A 198 -7.37 6.52 15.94
N CYS A 199 -6.48 7.45 15.62
CA CYS A 199 -5.15 7.52 16.21
C CYS A 199 -4.65 8.97 16.30
N LYS A 200 -5.03 9.66 17.38
CA LYS A 200 -4.64 11.07 17.59
C LYS A 200 -3.13 11.25 17.55
N ARG A 201 -2.67 12.15 16.67
CA ARG A 201 -1.29 12.59 16.54
C ARG A 201 -1.20 14.10 16.72
N THR A 202 0.03 14.60 16.94
CA THR A 202 0.29 15.99 17.26
C THR A 202 1.51 16.50 16.50
N HIS A 203 1.75 17.79 16.57
CA HIS A 203 2.96 18.43 16.03
C HIS A 203 4.29 17.94 16.62
N LYS A 204 4.26 17.09 17.66
CA LYS A 204 5.47 16.47 18.25
C LYS A 204 5.82 15.14 17.58
N ASP A 205 4.91 14.62 16.77
CA ASP A 205 5.10 13.34 16.13
C ASP A 205 6.06 13.44 14.94
N ARG A 206 6.80 12.35 14.73
CA ARG A 206 7.79 12.18 13.67
C ARG A 206 7.38 10.99 12.83
N TRP A 207 7.01 11.24 11.57
CA TRP A 207 6.73 10.24 10.57
C TRP A 207 7.99 9.86 9.81
N LEU A 208 8.30 8.58 9.70
CA LEU A 208 9.29 8.09 8.73
C LEU A 208 8.52 7.48 7.55
N SER A 209 8.55 8.19 6.42
CA SER A 209 7.92 7.77 5.17
C SER A 209 8.79 6.74 4.46
N ILE A 210 8.25 5.54 4.25
CA ILE A 210 8.96 4.43 3.61
C ILE A 210 8.16 3.79 2.46
N LEU A 211 6.90 4.21 2.28
CA LEU A 211 6.03 3.75 1.21
C LEU A 211 5.97 4.78 0.07
N PRO A 212 5.59 4.39 -1.15
CA PRO A 212 5.41 5.33 -2.25
C PRO A 212 4.28 6.34 -1.98
N MET A 213 4.58 7.64 -2.07
CA MET A 213 3.56 8.70 -1.88
C MET A 213 2.47 8.70 -2.95
N ALA A 214 2.76 8.15 -4.13
CA ALA A 214 1.76 7.93 -5.18
C ALA A 214 0.70 6.88 -4.80
N HIS A 215 0.95 6.08 -3.74
CA HIS A 215 -0.04 5.14 -3.21
C HIS A 215 -0.93 5.85 -2.19
N VAL A 216 -2.27 5.66 -2.29
CA VAL A 216 -3.27 6.34 -1.45
C VAL A 216 -3.01 6.20 0.05
N LEU A 217 -2.47 5.06 0.51
CA LEU A 217 -2.15 4.83 1.92
C LEU A 217 -1.12 5.85 2.43
N GLU A 218 0.01 5.98 1.73
CA GLU A 218 1.05 6.92 2.12
C GLU A 218 0.61 8.37 1.86
N MET A 219 -0.05 8.64 0.75
CA MET A 219 -0.58 9.98 0.44
C MET A 219 -1.52 10.47 1.54
N THR A 220 -2.48 9.66 1.97
CA THR A 220 -3.48 10.09 2.96
C THR A 220 -2.91 10.06 4.39
N LEU A 221 -2.33 8.94 4.82
CA LEU A 221 -1.89 8.75 6.20
C LEU A 221 -0.46 9.23 6.44
N GLY A 222 0.39 9.24 5.41
CA GLY A 222 1.81 9.63 5.49
C GLY A 222 2.08 11.09 5.13
N MET A 223 1.16 11.77 4.42
CA MET A 223 1.33 13.16 3.99
C MET A 223 0.17 14.07 4.46
N LEU A 224 -1.08 13.75 4.07
CA LEU A 224 -2.23 14.61 4.40
C LEU A 224 -2.52 14.62 5.90
N TYR A 225 -2.46 13.48 6.58
CA TYR A 225 -2.70 13.42 8.01
C TYR A 225 -1.61 14.13 8.84
N PRO A 226 -0.30 13.98 8.57
CA PRO A 226 0.74 14.84 9.17
C PRO A 226 0.53 16.34 8.94
N MET A 227 0.07 16.76 7.76
CA MET A 227 -0.29 18.16 7.48
C MET A 227 -1.35 18.66 8.47
N TYR A 228 -2.41 17.87 8.69
CA TYR A 228 -3.45 18.19 9.68
C TYR A 228 -2.92 18.27 11.12
N CYS A 229 -2.01 17.37 11.49
CA CYS A 229 -1.48 17.28 12.85
C CYS A 229 -0.38 18.33 13.14
N GLY A 230 0.23 18.93 12.13
CA GLY A 230 1.41 19.76 12.26
C GLY A 230 2.69 18.97 12.53
N ALA A 231 2.71 17.68 12.15
CA ALA A 231 3.81 16.77 12.41
C ALA A 231 4.89 16.84 11.31
N THR A 232 6.10 16.36 11.63
CA THR A 232 7.22 16.32 10.68
C THR A 232 7.27 14.97 9.96
N VAL A 233 7.38 15.01 8.62
CA VAL A 233 7.58 13.84 7.76
C VAL A 233 9.04 13.77 7.31
N TYR A 234 9.69 12.63 7.53
CA TYR A 234 11.06 12.35 7.15
C TYR A 234 11.09 11.38 5.97
N TYR A 235 11.84 11.71 4.92
CA TYR A 235 11.96 10.93 3.70
C TYR A 235 13.32 10.25 3.58
N LEU A 236 13.35 9.14 2.85
CA LEU A 236 14.57 8.43 2.46
C LEU A 236 14.99 8.83 1.04
N PRO A 237 16.30 9.04 0.76
CA PRO A 237 16.76 9.42 -0.58
C PRO A 237 16.70 8.27 -1.60
N LYS A 238 16.56 7.03 -1.11
CA LYS A 238 16.49 5.79 -1.91
C LYS A 238 15.43 4.85 -1.30
N PRO A 239 14.96 3.84 -2.04
CA PRO A 239 14.10 2.80 -1.50
C PRO A 239 14.67 2.19 -0.20
N PRO A 240 13.81 1.77 0.73
CA PRO A 240 14.20 1.36 2.08
C PRO A 240 14.94 0.01 2.10
N ALA A 241 16.22 -0.02 1.66
CA ALA A 241 17.10 -1.15 1.93
C ALA A 241 17.33 -1.26 3.46
N ALA A 242 17.56 -2.49 3.96
CA ALA A 242 17.67 -2.75 5.40
C ALA A 242 18.70 -1.85 6.11
N SER A 243 19.89 -1.66 5.52
CA SER A 243 20.95 -0.81 6.09
C SER A 243 20.56 0.67 6.18
N LEU A 244 19.93 1.21 5.11
CA LEU A 244 19.44 2.59 5.07
C LEU A 244 18.30 2.79 6.08
N LEU A 245 17.35 1.86 6.14
CA LEU A 245 16.24 1.92 7.07
C LEU A 245 16.76 1.92 8.53
N MET A 246 17.69 1.03 8.87
CA MET A 246 18.28 0.97 10.21
C MET A 246 19.01 2.27 10.59
N LYS A 247 19.71 2.91 9.65
CA LYS A 247 20.36 4.20 9.87
C LYS A 247 19.30 5.29 10.12
N ALA A 248 18.28 5.36 9.30
CA ALA A 248 17.18 6.33 9.42
C ALA A 248 16.42 6.18 10.75
N LEU A 249 16.10 4.95 11.17
CA LEU A 249 15.45 4.67 12.45
C LEU A 249 16.24 5.19 13.66
N LYS A 250 17.57 5.06 13.64
CA LYS A 250 18.45 5.56 14.70
C LYS A 250 18.50 7.09 14.76
N ILE A 251 18.46 7.76 13.60
CA ILE A 251 18.56 9.23 13.50
C ILE A 251 17.20 9.87 13.81
N VAL A 252 16.14 9.47 13.09
CA VAL A 252 14.80 10.05 13.17
C VAL A 252 14.11 9.70 14.48
N LYS A 253 14.33 8.48 14.99
CA LYS A 253 13.59 7.94 16.14
C LYS A 253 12.08 8.15 15.96
N PRO A 254 11.47 7.57 14.93
CA PRO A 254 10.09 7.86 14.55
C PRO A 254 9.11 7.50 15.67
N THR A 255 8.03 8.28 15.80
CA THR A 255 6.90 7.97 16.66
C THR A 255 5.80 7.25 15.90
N THR A 256 5.74 7.48 14.58
CA THR A 256 4.73 6.94 13.69
C THR A 256 5.39 6.40 12.42
N MET A 257 4.98 5.22 12.01
CA MET A 257 5.38 4.60 10.75
C MET A 257 4.18 3.91 10.10
N LEU A 258 4.16 3.91 8.78
CA LEU A 258 3.25 3.11 7.96
C LEU A 258 4.07 2.08 7.22
N THR A 259 3.53 0.88 7.07
CA THR A 259 4.24 -0.23 6.45
C THR A 259 3.30 -1.22 5.79
N VAL A 260 3.88 -2.14 5.04
CA VAL A 260 3.23 -3.36 4.55
C VAL A 260 3.69 -4.58 5.36
N PRO A 261 2.91 -5.67 5.44
CA PRO A 261 3.26 -6.88 6.20
C PRO A 261 4.66 -7.39 5.94
N MET A 262 5.07 -7.45 4.68
CA MET A 262 6.38 -7.99 4.25
C MET A 262 7.57 -7.42 5.04
N ILE A 263 7.54 -6.15 5.44
CA ILE A 263 8.67 -5.53 6.16
C ILE A 263 8.82 -6.11 7.56
N ILE A 264 7.73 -6.17 8.33
CA ILE A 264 7.79 -6.70 9.70
C ILE A 264 7.93 -8.23 9.71
N GLU A 265 7.38 -8.91 8.72
CA GLU A 265 7.55 -10.36 8.53
C GLU A 265 9.00 -10.72 8.22
N LYS A 266 9.69 -9.96 7.36
CA LYS A 266 11.14 -10.13 7.12
C LYS A 266 11.96 -9.90 8.39
N VAL A 267 11.61 -8.91 9.21
CA VAL A 267 12.27 -8.69 10.50
C VAL A 267 12.03 -9.87 11.44
N TYR A 268 10.80 -10.37 11.52
CA TYR A 268 10.46 -11.51 12.37
C TYR A 268 11.16 -12.79 11.90
N LYS A 269 10.96 -13.20 10.65
CA LYS A 269 11.48 -14.45 10.09
C LYS A 269 13.01 -14.41 9.91
N GLY A 270 13.58 -13.27 9.53
CA GLY A 270 15.02 -13.14 9.26
C GLY A 270 15.89 -12.83 10.49
N SER A 271 15.31 -12.32 11.58
CA SER A 271 16.10 -11.90 12.75
C SER A 271 15.55 -12.45 14.07
N ILE A 272 14.26 -12.27 14.35
CA ILE A 272 13.68 -12.63 15.64
C ILE A 272 13.61 -14.14 15.82
N LEU A 273 13.00 -14.84 14.88
CA LEU A 273 12.80 -16.29 14.94
C LEU A 273 14.14 -17.06 15.02
N PRO A 274 15.15 -16.76 14.17
CA PRO A 274 16.47 -17.39 14.29
C PRO A 274 17.16 -17.10 15.64
N THR A 275 16.96 -15.89 16.20
CA THR A 275 17.53 -15.55 17.52
C THR A 275 16.91 -16.41 18.63
N ILE A 276 15.59 -16.65 18.57
CA ILE A 276 14.89 -17.52 19.51
C ILE A 276 15.42 -18.96 19.38
N GLN A 277 15.51 -19.48 18.16
CA GLN A 277 15.90 -20.86 17.87
C GLN A 277 17.37 -21.17 18.27
N LYS A 278 18.29 -20.21 18.07
CA LYS A 278 19.72 -20.38 18.41
C LYS A 278 20.00 -20.29 19.91
N SER A 279 19.13 -19.69 20.71
CA SER A 279 19.34 -19.50 22.15
C SER A 279 18.58 -20.54 22.96
N ARG A 280 19.30 -21.44 23.65
CA ARG A 280 18.69 -22.43 24.56
C ARG A 280 17.76 -21.78 25.60
N THR A 281 18.17 -20.65 26.15
CA THR A 281 17.35 -19.89 27.13
C THR A 281 16.07 -19.36 26.50
N LEU A 282 16.15 -18.74 25.30
CA LEU A 282 14.96 -18.21 24.62
C LEU A 282 14.06 -19.34 24.14
N THR A 283 14.59 -20.46 23.69
CA THR A 283 13.81 -21.64 23.31
C THR A 283 13.06 -22.21 24.54
N TRP A 284 13.71 -22.31 25.68
CA TRP A 284 13.08 -22.73 26.92
C TRP A 284 11.98 -21.73 27.36
N MET A 285 12.28 -20.42 27.31
CA MET A 285 11.30 -19.37 27.61
C MET A 285 10.11 -19.39 26.63
N ASN A 286 10.36 -19.65 25.35
CA ASN A 286 9.30 -19.78 24.35
C ASN A 286 8.30 -20.89 24.70
N LYS A 287 8.83 -22.02 25.23
CA LYS A 287 8.00 -23.15 25.65
C LYS A 287 7.26 -22.91 26.97
N ASN A 288 7.90 -22.28 27.95
CA ASN A 288 7.41 -22.22 29.33
C ASN A 288 6.88 -20.83 29.74
N MET A 289 7.39 -19.74 29.13
CA MET A 289 7.12 -18.35 29.48
C MET A 289 6.96 -17.46 28.23
N ASN A 290 6.27 -17.96 27.22
CA ASN A 290 6.16 -17.33 25.88
C ASN A 290 5.79 -15.84 25.94
N GLY A 291 4.82 -15.45 26.77
CA GLY A 291 4.42 -14.06 26.92
C GLY A 291 5.53 -13.14 27.45
N LEU A 292 6.35 -13.60 28.38
CA LEU A 292 7.50 -12.85 28.93
C LEU A 292 8.61 -12.73 27.90
N MET A 293 8.95 -13.84 27.24
CA MET A 293 9.93 -13.85 26.14
C MET A 293 9.53 -12.87 25.04
N CYS A 294 8.29 -12.92 24.57
CA CYS A 294 7.79 -11.99 23.54
C CYS A 294 7.91 -10.52 23.97
N ARG A 295 7.63 -10.20 25.25
CA ARG A 295 7.80 -8.83 25.77
C ARG A 295 9.25 -8.36 25.77
N ILE A 296 10.19 -9.22 26.19
CA ILE A 296 11.62 -8.89 26.19
C ILE A 296 12.10 -8.63 24.76
N ILE A 297 11.75 -9.51 23.83
CA ILE A 297 12.11 -9.35 22.42
C ILE A 297 11.41 -8.13 21.82
N GLY A 298 10.15 -7.90 22.18
CA GLY A 298 9.38 -6.72 21.77
C GLY A 298 10.01 -5.39 22.20
N MET A 299 10.59 -5.32 23.39
CA MET A 299 11.37 -4.14 23.83
C MET A 299 12.60 -3.93 22.95
N LYS A 300 13.33 -5.01 22.62
CA LYS A 300 14.46 -4.95 21.70
C LYS A 300 14.05 -4.52 20.30
N LEU A 301 12.92 -5.10 19.80
CA LEU A 301 12.35 -4.70 18.52
C LEU A 301 11.99 -3.20 18.50
N LYS A 302 11.31 -2.72 19.53
CA LYS A 302 10.98 -1.29 19.67
C LYS A 302 12.24 -0.42 19.71
N ALA A 303 13.29 -0.83 20.42
CA ALA A 303 14.58 -0.14 20.43
C ALA A 303 15.23 -0.08 19.04
N THR A 304 15.15 -1.19 18.26
CA THR A 304 15.60 -1.25 16.87
C THR A 304 14.87 -0.23 15.98
N PHE A 305 13.59 -0.01 16.23
CA PHE A 305 12.79 1.02 15.57
C PHE A 305 12.99 2.45 16.16
N GLY A 306 14.10 2.69 16.87
CA GLY A 306 14.46 3.99 17.42
C GLY A 306 13.90 4.28 18.82
N GLY A 307 13.20 3.32 19.45
CA GLY A 307 12.71 3.38 20.84
C GLY A 307 11.45 4.22 21.07
N HIS A 308 11.04 5.03 20.10
CA HIS A 308 9.96 6.02 20.26
C HIS A 308 8.65 5.67 19.54
N VAL A 309 8.60 4.58 18.78
CA VAL A 309 7.39 4.18 18.05
C VAL A 309 6.24 3.98 19.01
N THR A 310 5.15 4.72 18.76
CA THR A 310 3.87 4.66 19.48
C THR A 310 2.72 4.23 18.56
N PHE A 311 2.94 4.27 17.25
CA PHE A 311 2.02 3.78 16.23
C PHE A 311 2.79 3.18 15.05
N TYR A 312 2.48 1.95 14.73
CA TYR A 312 3.03 1.19 13.61
C TYR A 312 1.87 0.64 12.78
N GLY A 313 1.43 1.41 11.79
CA GLY A 313 0.30 1.04 10.93
C GLY A 313 0.72 0.04 9.87
N ILE A 314 0.04 -1.08 9.81
CA ILE A 314 0.26 -2.16 8.83
C ILE A 314 -0.98 -2.25 7.95
N GLY A 315 -0.80 -2.11 6.63
CA GLY A 315 -1.89 -2.15 5.67
C GLY A 315 -1.46 -2.74 4.33
N GLY A 316 -2.40 -2.83 3.38
CA GLY A 316 -2.15 -3.24 2.00
C GLY A 316 -2.20 -4.75 1.72
N ALA A 317 -1.99 -5.60 2.72
CA ALA A 317 -2.11 -7.06 2.64
C ALA A 317 -2.42 -7.66 4.02
N LYS A 318 -2.79 -8.95 4.05
CA LYS A 318 -3.00 -9.70 5.30
C LYS A 318 -1.64 -9.94 5.98
N LEU A 319 -1.58 -9.67 7.28
CA LEU A 319 -0.40 -9.97 8.10
C LEU A 319 -0.40 -11.46 8.49
N ASP A 320 0.78 -12.07 8.46
CA ASP A 320 0.99 -13.44 8.91
C ASP A 320 0.50 -13.62 10.36
N PRO A 321 -0.39 -14.59 10.64
CA PRO A 321 -0.97 -14.78 11.98
C PRO A 321 0.07 -15.10 13.07
N GLU A 322 1.17 -15.77 12.76
CA GLU A 322 2.25 -16.06 13.71
C GLU A 322 2.96 -14.76 14.10
N VAL A 323 3.29 -13.94 13.09
CA VAL A 323 3.93 -12.63 13.29
C VAL A 323 3.01 -11.71 14.09
N GLU A 324 1.72 -11.67 13.74
CA GLU A 324 0.74 -10.87 14.48
C GLU A 324 0.60 -11.34 15.92
N GLY A 325 0.52 -12.65 16.15
CA GLY A 325 0.48 -13.27 17.48
C GLY A 325 1.70 -12.91 18.34
N PHE A 326 2.90 -12.87 17.72
CA PHE A 326 4.11 -12.38 18.38
C PHE A 326 4.00 -10.88 18.73
N LEU A 327 3.63 -10.01 17.79
CA LEU A 327 3.51 -8.56 18.01
C LEU A 327 2.48 -8.25 19.11
N LEU A 328 1.37 -8.99 19.15
CA LEU A 328 0.34 -8.85 20.18
C LEU A 328 0.89 -9.19 21.57
N LYS A 329 1.54 -10.34 21.74
CA LYS A 329 2.17 -10.78 22.99
C LYS A 329 3.32 -9.86 23.41
N ALA A 330 4.09 -9.37 22.44
CA ALA A 330 5.18 -8.42 22.63
C ALA A 330 4.71 -7.02 23.07
N LYS A 331 3.39 -6.76 23.01
CA LYS A 331 2.79 -5.43 23.22
C LYS A 331 3.39 -4.36 22.30
N PHE A 332 3.84 -4.76 21.08
CA PHE A 332 4.33 -3.82 20.09
C PHE A 332 3.17 -2.91 19.63
N PRO A 333 3.40 -1.60 19.39
CA PRO A 333 2.31 -0.64 19.11
C PRO A 333 1.82 -0.70 17.65
N TYR A 334 1.51 -1.91 17.15
CA TYR A 334 0.98 -2.07 15.80
C TYR A 334 -0.52 -1.79 15.72
N ALA A 335 -0.97 -1.46 14.54
CA ALA A 335 -2.38 -1.39 14.17
C ALA A 335 -2.56 -2.00 12.78
N ILE A 336 -3.63 -2.77 12.59
CA ILE A 336 -4.02 -3.26 11.26
C ILE A 336 -4.99 -2.25 10.65
N GLY A 337 -4.67 -1.78 9.45
CA GLY A 337 -5.55 -0.94 8.64
C GLY A 337 -6.06 -1.70 7.42
N TYR A 338 -7.38 -1.67 7.22
CA TYR A 338 -8.02 -2.24 6.03
C TYR A 338 -8.65 -1.15 5.17
N GLY A 339 -8.48 -1.28 3.89
CA GLY A 339 -9.05 -0.38 2.89
C GLY A 339 -8.46 -0.57 1.50
N LEU A 340 -8.97 0.22 0.57
CA LEU A 340 -8.66 0.17 -0.85
C LEU A 340 -8.39 1.58 -1.38
N THR A 341 -7.85 1.69 -2.57
CA THR A 341 -7.73 3.00 -3.24
C THR A 341 -9.10 3.64 -3.39
N GLU A 342 -10.11 2.85 -3.71
CA GLU A 342 -11.51 3.22 -3.86
C GLU A 342 -12.17 3.76 -2.57
N THR A 343 -11.47 3.65 -1.43
CA THR A 343 -11.97 4.10 -0.11
C THR A 343 -11.06 5.10 0.61
N SER A 344 -10.06 5.68 -0.04
CA SER A 344 -9.24 6.87 0.30
C SER A 344 -8.28 6.81 1.51
N PRO A 345 -7.72 5.73 2.04
CA PRO A 345 -7.97 4.34 1.83
C PRO A 345 -8.82 3.67 2.92
N LEU A 346 -8.82 4.18 4.17
CA LEU A 346 -9.14 3.45 5.41
C LEU A 346 -10.65 3.30 5.63
N ILE A 347 -11.12 2.05 5.81
CA ILE A 347 -12.51 1.72 6.16
C ILE A 347 -12.64 0.82 7.39
N GLY A 348 -11.59 0.08 7.75
CA GLY A 348 -11.56 -0.77 8.94
C GLY A 348 -10.22 -0.67 9.65
N TYR A 349 -10.22 -0.86 10.97
CA TYR A 349 -8.99 -0.86 11.74
C TYR A 349 -9.07 -1.70 13.01
N ALA A 350 -7.93 -2.31 13.37
CA ALA A 350 -7.71 -2.97 14.65
C ALA A 350 -6.48 -2.37 15.34
N MET A 351 -6.69 -1.69 16.46
CA MET A 351 -5.63 -1.06 17.24
C MET A 351 -5.67 -1.49 18.72
N HIS A 352 -4.79 -0.92 19.53
CA HIS A 352 -4.68 -1.26 20.96
C HIS A 352 -6.05 -1.35 21.65
N GLY A 353 -6.29 -2.49 22.34
CA GLY A 353 -7.55 -2.80 22.98
C GLY A 353 -8.54 -3.59 22.09
N TRP A 354 -8.41 -3.52 20.77
CA TRP A 354 -9.30 -4.17 19.80
C TRP A 354 -8.61 -5.19 18.91
N ARG A 355 -7.30 -5.37 19.08
CA ARG A 355 -6.50 -6.30 18.28
C ARG A 355 -6.84 -7.75 18.62
N THR A 356 -7.10 -8.52 17.59
CA THR A 356 -7.24 -9.98 17.64
C THR A 356 -6.59 -10.51 16.38
N VAL A 357 -5.79 -11.57 16.50
CA VAL A 357 -5.04 -12.13 15.38
C VAL A 357 -5.96 -12.43 14.20
N GLY A 358 -5.60 -11.94 13.03
CA GLY A 358 -6.33 -12.10 11.77
C GLY A 358 -7.53 -11.18 11.58
N SER A 359 -7.90 -10.36 12.61
CA SER A 359 -9.04 -9.45 12.53
C SER A 359 -8.67 -8.11 11.88
N LEU A 360 -9.56 -7.60 11.02
CA LEU A 360 -9.53 -6.21 10.54
C LEU A 360 -10.06 -5.20 11.58
N GLY A 361 -10.60 -5.69 12.72
CA GLY A 361 -11.24 -4.86 13.72
C GLY A 361 -12.64 -4.40 13.34
N TYR A 362 -12.88 -3.10 13.50
CA TYR A 362 -14.18 -2.47 13.36
C TYR A 362 -14.18 -1.42 12.25
N PRO A 363 -15.37 -0.99 11.77
CA PRO A 363 -15.49 0.16 10.90
C PRO A 363 -14.84 1.41 11.52
N VAL A 364 -14.19 2.20 10.69
CA VAL A 364 -13.62 3.49 11.14
C VAL A 364 -14.69 4.57 11.31
N TYR A 365 -14.32 5.68 11.92
CA TYR A 365 -15.22 6.83 12.13
C TYR A 365 -15.86 7.29 10.80
N ASN A 366 -17.18 7.56 10.82
CA ASN A 366 -18.01 7.96 9.68
C ASN A 366 -18.08 6.98 8.50
N VAL A 367 -17.67 5.73 8.68
CA VAL A 367 -17.77 4.67 7.67
C VAL A 367 -18.63 3.54 8.20
N GLN A 368 -19.47 2.99 7.37
CA GLN A 368 -20.30 1.82 7.66
C GLN A 368 -19.76 0.63 6.85
N LEU A 369 -19.68 -0.53 7.46
CA LEU A 369 -19.36 -1.81 6.84
C LEU A 369 -20.45 -2.82 7.18
N LYS A 370 -20.81 -3.65 6.21
CA LYS A 370 -21.65 -4.84 6.41
C LYS A 370 -21.20 -5.96 5.48
N LEU A 371 -21.64 -7.17 5.75
CA LEU A 371 -21.55 -8.28 4.82
C LEU A 371 -22.77 -8.25 3.89
N HIS A 372 -22.55 -8.46 2.61
CA HIS A 372 -23.54 -8.54 1.54
C HIS A 372 -23.53 -9.95 0.95
N ASP A 373 -24.70 -10.45 0.56
CA ASP A 373 -24.88 -11.80 0.03
C ASP A 373 -24.30 -12.88 0.97
N VAL A 374 -24.72 -12.83 2.25
CA VAL A 374 -24.21 -13.74 3.28
C VAL A 374 -24.70 -15.16 3.03
N ASN A 375 -23.78 -16.09 2.90
CA ASN A 375 -24.10 -17.51 2.88
C ASN A 375 -24.58 -17.96 4.27
N PRO A 376 -25.80 -18.49 4.42
CA PRO A 376 -26.37 -18.84 5.72
C PRO A 376 -25.65 -20.01 6.43
N GLU A 377 -24.95 -20.87 5.68
CA GLU A 377 -24.25 -22.03 6.23
C GLU A 377 -22.85 -21.67 6.74
N THR A 378 -22.14 -20.80 6.03
CA THR A 378 -20.73 -20.45 6.34
C THR A 378 -20.60 -19.11 7.04
N GLY A 379 -21.62 -18.24 6.97
CA GLY A 379 -21.56 -16.85 7.47
C GLY A 379 -20.66 -15.94 6.61
N GLU A 380 -20.16 -16.44 5.46
CA GLU A 380 -19.32 -15.68 4.55
C GLU A 380 -20.16 -14.73 3.70
N GLY A 381 -19.67 -13.51 3.50
CA GLY A 381 -20.29 -12.51 2.64
C GLY A 381 -19.25 -11.50 2.13
N GLU A 382 -19.61 -10.74 1.10
CA GLU A 382 -18.77 -9.68 0.58
C GLU A 382 -18.82 -8.47 1.52
N ILE A 383 -17.66 -7.92 1.90
CA ILE A 383 -17.62 -6.63 2.61
C ILE A 383 -18.11 -5.54 1.66
N VAL A 384 -19.13 -4.80 2.09
CA VAL A 384 -19.56 -3.58 1.40
C VAL A 384 -19.41 -2.38 2.34
N ALA A 385 -19.01 -1.25 1.74
CA ALA A 385 -18.69 -0.04 2.49
C ALA A 385 -19.56 1.15 2.05
N LYS A 386 -19.93 2.00 3.01
CA LYS A 386 -20.62 3.27 2.76
C LYS A 386 -20.05 4.36 3.64
N GLY A 387 -19.64 5.47 3.05
CA GLY A 387 -19.05 6.58 3.79
C GLY A 387 -18.57 7.72 2.88
N PRO A 388 -18.24 8.87 3.45
CA PRO A 388 -17.79 10.04 2.69
C PRO A 388 -16.41 9.84 2.04
N ASN A 389 -15.69 8.80 2.38
CA ASN A 389 -14.38 8.41 1.86
C ASN A 389 -14.46 7.49 0.63
N VAL A 390 -15.66 7.03 0.24
CA VAL A 390 -15.85 6.17 -0.93
C VAL A 390 -15.72 7.00 -2.21
N MET A 391 -15.00 6.49 -3.20
CA MET A 391 -14.71 7.12 -4.49
C MET A 391 -15.97 7.61 -5.22
N LEU A 392 -15.78 8.54 -6.15
CA LEU A 392 -16.83 8.95 -7.09
C LEU A 392 -17.08 7.89 -8.18
N GLY A 393 -16.09 7.09 -8.50
CA GLY A 393 -16.15 6.05 -9.53
C GLY A 393 -14.83 5.84 -10.24
N TYR A 394 -14.86 5.11 -11.36
CA TYR A 394 -13.70 4.92 -12.23
C TYR A 394 -13.71 5.92 -13.38
N TYR A 395 -12.56 6.56 -13.61
CA TYR A 395 -12.40 7.60 -14.64
C TYR A 395 -12.67 7.02 -16.03
N LYS A 396 -13.58 7.66 -16.76
CA LYS A 396 -14.07 7.26 -18.10
C LYS A 396 -14.64 5.84 -18.19
N ASP A 397 -15.03 5.23 -17.05
CA ASP A 397 -15.60 3.88 -17.02
C ASP A 397 -16.89 3.80 -16.18
N PRO A 398 -18.00 4.38 -16.67
CA PRO A 398 -19.28 4.38 -15.96
C PRO A 398 -19.86 2.96 -15.82
N LYS A 399 -19.59 2.06 -16.77
CA LYS A 399 -20.05 0.67 -16.72
C LYS A 399 -19.42 -0.07 -15.54
N ARG A 400 -18.11 0.01 -15.40
CA ARG A 400 -17.41 -0.56 -14.25
C ARG A 400 -17.80 0.12 -12.94
N THR A 401 -17.98 1.45 -12.95
CA THR A 401 -18.46 2.19 -11.78
C THR A 401 -19.79 1.61 -11.30
N LYS A 402 -20.76 1.44 -12.19
CA LYS A 402 -22.06 0.86 -11.84
C LYS A 402 -21.95 -0.56 -11.28
N SER A 403 -21.04 -1.38 -11.79
CA SER A 403 -20.88 -2.79 -11.37
C SER A 403 -20.31 -2.97 -9.97
N VAL A 404 -19.67 -1.95 -9.40
CA VAL A 404 -19.07 -2.01 -8.06
C VAL A 404 -19.89 -1.31 -6.98
N PHE A 405 -21.09 -0.86 -7.30
CA PHE A 405 -22.05 -0.35 -6.33
C PHE A 405 -23.31 -1.22 -6.30
N THR A 406 -23.85 -1.45 -5.12
CA THR A 406 -25.18 -2.04 -4.95
C THR A 406 -26.26 -1.03 -5.34
N GLU A 407 -27.50 -1.48 -5.53
CA GLU A 407 -28.65 -0.61 -5.88
C GLU A 407 -28.91 0.46 -4.80
N ASP A 408 -28.65 0.13 -3.53
CA ASP A 408 -28.78 1.04 -2.37
C ASP A 408 -27.51 1.85 -2.07
N GLY A 409 -26.51 1.84 -3.01
CA GLY A 409 -25.36 2.73 -3.03
C GLY A 409 -24.21 2.34 -2.09
N TRP A 410 -24.07 1.05 -1.75
CA TRP A 410 -22.89 0.53 -1.07
C TRP A 410 -21.81 0.15 -2.08
N PHE A 411 -20.57 0.51 -1.77
CA PHE A 411 -19.40 0.11 -2.56
C PHE A 411 -19.03 -1.35 -2.24
N ARG A 412 -18.90 -2.18 -3.24
CA ARG A 412 -18.51 -3.59 -3.19
C ARG A 412 -16.99 -3.69 -3.22
N THR A 413 -16.40 -4.24 -2.17
CA THR A 413 -14.93 -4.32 -2.04
C THR A 413 -14.33 -5.50 -2.81
N SER A 414 -15.13 -6.47 -3.19
CA SER A 414 -14.75 -7.80 -3.69
C SER A 414 -13.94 -8.63 -2.67
N ASP A 415 -13.86 -8.22 -1.43
CA ASP A 415 -13.23 -8.99 -0.35
C ASP A 415 -14.31 -9.77 0.41
N ILE A 416 -14.16 -11.09 0.48
CA ILE A 416 -15.06 -12.00 1.23
C ILE A 416 -14.58 -12.09 2.66
N ALA A 417 -15.50 -12.00 3.61
CA ALA A 417 -15.20 -12.02 5.02
C ALA A 417 -16.29 -12.73 5.84
N VAL A 418 -15.97 -13.02 7.08
CA VAL A 418 -16.93 -13.37 8.13
C VAL A 418 -16.89 -12.31 9.22
N GLN A 419 -17.96 -12.20 9.98
CA GLN A 419 -18.07 -11.32 11.14
C GLN A 419 -18.29 -12.15 12.39
N ASP A 420 -17.52 -11.91 13.46
CA ASP A 420 -17.73 -12.61 14.72
C ASP A 420 -18.84 -11.97 15.56
N GLU A 421 -19.22 -12.62 16.65
CA GLU A 421 -20.26 -12.17 17.59
C GLU A 421 -19.96 -10.77 18.20
N LYS A 422 -18.71 -10.33 18.18
CA LYS A 422 -18.29 -9.00 18.65
C LYS A 422 -18.29 -7.95 17.54
N GLY A 423 -18.72 -8.32 16.33
CA GLY A 423 -18.80 -7.42 15.18
C GLY A 423 -17.46 -7.16 14.48
N ARG A 424 -16.42 -7.98 14.73
CA ARG A 424 -15.11 -7.84 14.05
C ARG A 424 -15.10 -8.62 12.76
N PHE A 425 -14.47 -8.04 11.72
CA PHE A 425 -14.37 -8.66 10.41
C PHE A 425 -13.07 -9.45 10.27
N TYR A 426 -13.15 -10.59 9.55
CA TYR A 426 -12.01 -11.46 9.21
C TYR A 426 -12.06 -11.79 7.72
N ILE A 427 -11.07 -11.32 6.95
CA ILE A 427 -10.98 -11.62 5.51
C ILE A 427 -10.65 -13.09 5.29
N LYS A 428 -11.42 -13.71 4.39
CA LYS A 428 -11.21 -15.05 3.85
C LYS A 428 -10.36 -14.99 2.57
N GLY A 429 -10.73 -14.17 1.61
CA GLY A 429 -10.03 -13.98 0.36
C GLY A 429 -10.74 -12.99 -0.55
N ARG A 430 -10.30 -12.94 -1.81
CA ARG A 430 -10.93 -12.11 -2.83
C ARG A 430 -11.87 -12.91 -3.70
N ASN A 431 -13.06 -12.39 -3.96
CA ASN A 431 -14.03 -12.99 -4.88
C ASN A 431 -13.41 -13.26 -6.27
N SER A 432 -12.57 -12.36 -6.78
CA SER A 432 -11.90 -12.53 -8.09
C SER A 432 -10.85 -13.65 -8.12
N ASN A 433 -10.38 -14.12 -6.98
CA ASN A 433 -9.35 -15.16 -6.86
C ASN A 433 -9.94 -16.48 -6.35
N MET A 434 -11.17 -16.45 -5.86
CA MET A 434 -11.87 -17.62 -5.36
C MET A 434 -11.94 -18.71 -6.44
N ILE A 435 -11.67 -19.92 -6.04
CA ILE A 435 -11.78 -21.13 -6.86
C ILE A 435 -13.02 -21.88 -6.37
N LEU A 436 -13.88 -22.28 -7.30
CA LEU A 436 -15.03 -23.11 -6.96
C LEU A 436 -14.58 -24.57 -6.92
N GLY A 437 -14.66 -25.18 -5.75
CA GLY A 437 -14.31 -26.59 -5.58
C GLY A 437 -15.30 -27.55 -6.23
N PRO A 438 -14.92 -28.83 -6.43
CA PRO A 438 -15.74 -29.81 -7.13
C PRO A 438 -17.13 -30.05 -6.50
N SER A 439 -17.27 -29.81 -5.19
CA SER A 439 -18.55 -29.96 -4.46
C SER A 439 -19.29 -28.63 -4.29
N GLY A 440 -18.85 -27.55 -4.97
CA GLY A 440 -19.45 -26.22 -4.90
C GLY A 440 -18.96 -25.35 -3.74
N GLU A 441 -17.96 -25.81 -2.98
CA GLU A 441 -17.36 -25.04 -1.90
C GLU A 441 -16.44 -23.93 -2.41
N ASN A 442 -16.40 -22.81 -1.70
CA ASN A 442 -15.48 -21.70 -1.97
C ASN A 442 -14.09 -22.00 -1.42
N ILE A 443 -13.09 -22.03 -2.31
CA ILE A 443 -11.69 -22.19 -1.95
C ILE A 443 -11.00 -20.85 -2.12
N TYR A 444 -10.30 -20.40 -1.06
CA TYR A 444 -9.56 -19.13 -1.05
C TYR A 444 -8.07 -19.41 -1.16
N PRO A 445 -7.45 -19.20 -2.32
CA PRO A 445 -6.02 -19.44 -2.53
C PRO A 445 -5.13 -18.78 -1.48
N GLU A 446 -5.50 -17.57 -1.05
CA GLU A 446 -4.73 -16.81 -0.07
C GLU A 446 -4.63 -17.50 1.30
N GLU A 447 -5.62 -18.29 1.70
CA GLU A 447 -5.56 -19.08 2.95
C GLU A 447 -4.53 -20.21 2.83
N ILE A 448 -4.48 -20.88 1.67
CA ILE A 448 -3.53 -21.95 1.38
C ILE A 448 -2.11 -21.38 1.26
N GLU A 449 -1.95 -20.28 0.53
CA GLU A 449 -0.68 -19.58 0.34
C GLU A 449 -0.07 -19.12 1.66
N ASN A 450 -0.89 -18.66 2.61
CA ASN A 450 -0.42 -18.32 3.95
C ASN A 450 0.25 -19.51 4.66
N VAL A 451 -0.28 -20.72 4.48
CA VAL A 451 0.34 -21.95 5.04
C VAL A 451 1.64 -22.26 4.31
N ILE A 452 1.64 -22.21 2.99
CA ILE A 452 2.81 -22.49 2.15
C ILE A 452 3.95 -21.52 2.45
N ASN A 453 3.66 -20.22 2.54
CA ASN A 453 4.64 -19.16 2.79
C ASN A 453 5.32 -19.25 4.18
N ASN A 454 4.77 -20.09 5.09
CA ASN A 454 5.40 -20.39 6.38
C ASN A 454 6.31 -21.62 6.35
N VAL A 455 6.41 -22.34 5.23
CA VAL A 455 7.35 -23.45 5.08
C VAL A 455 8.75 -22.91 4.81
N GLU A 456 9.73 -23.51 5.49
CA GLU A 456 11.14 -23.13 5.34
C GLU A 456 11.59 -23.17 3.87
N GLY A 457 12.28 -22.13 3.42
CA GLY A 457 12.78 -21.98 2.06
C GLY A 457 11.78 -21.37 1.07
N VAL A 458 10.50 -21.24 1.42
CA VAL A 458 9.49 -20.56 0.58
C VAL A 458 9.67 -19.06 0.71
N GLY A 459 9.84 -18.41 -0.42
CA GLY A 459 9.86 -16.94 -0.54
C GLY A 459 8.46 -16.37 -0.77
N GLU A 460 7.80 -16.89 -1.80
CA GLU A 460 6.44 -16.51 -2.18
C GLU A 460 5.73 -17.69 -2.84
N SER A 461 4.42 -17.72 -2.76
CA SER A 461 3.61 -18.73 -3.45
C SER A 461 2.31 -18.15 -4.00
N ILE A 462 1.77 -18.80 -5.02
CA ILE A 462 0.39 -18.65 -5.47
C ILE A 462 -0.22 -20.03 -5.67
N VAL A 463 -1.51 -20.14 -5.39
CA VAL A 463 -2.29 -21.34 -5.67
C VAL A 463 -3.23 -21.04 -6.83
N VAL A 464 -3.21 -21.92 -7.82
CA VAL A 464 -4.03 -21.83 -9.04
C VAL A 464 -4.80 -23.13 -9.24
N GLU A 465 -5.87 -23.06 -10.00
CA GLU A 465 -6.55 -24.25 -10.47
C GLU A 465 -6.04 -24.62 -11.87
N ARG A 466 -5.68 -25.88 -12.05
CA ARG A 466 -5.37 -26.48 -13.36
C ARG A 466 -6.04 -27.85 -13.45
N ASP A 467 -6.80 -28.04 -14.50
CA ASP A 467 -7.53 -29.30 -14.77
C ASP A 467 -8.35 -29.80 -13.56
N GLY A 468 -9.05 -28.87 -12.88
CA GLY A 468 -9.90 -29.16 -11.72
C GLY A 468 -9.11 -29.51 -10.44
N ARG A 469 -7.79 -29.23 -10.39
CA ARG A 469 -6.92 -29.52 -9.26
C ARG A 469 -6.21 -28.25 -8.78
N LEU A 470 -5.98 -28.16 -7.48
CA LEU A 470 -5.20 -27.06 -6.90
C LEU A 470 -3.71 -27.36 -7.07
N VAL A 471 -3.00 -26.44 -7.67
CA VAL A 471 -1.54 -26.47 -7.87
C VAL A 471 -0.91 -25.29 -7.17
N ALA A 472 0.11 -25.53 -6.34
CA ALA A 472 0.90 -24.49 -5.70
C ALA A 472 2.14 -24.19 -6.53
N LEU A 473 2.25 -22.96 -7.01
CA LEU A 473 3.48 -22.43 -7.61
C LEU A 473 4.28 -21.75 -6.51
N VAL A 474 5.55 -22.12 -6.36
CA VAL A 474 6.37 -21.68 -5.23
C VAL A 474 7.72 -21.13 -5.73
N ALA A 475 8.02 -19.89 -5.38
CA ALA A 475 9.34 -19.29 -5.57
C ALA A 475 10.17 -19.43 -4.28
N PRO A 476 11.40 -19.97 -4.34
CA PRO A 476 12.27 -20.10 -3.17
C PRO A 476 12.78 -18.73 -2.69
N THR A 477 13.21 -18.67 -1.43
CA THR A 477 13.98 -17.52 -0.93
C THR A 477 15.35 -17.45 -1.61
N GLU A 478 15.93 -16.25 -1.70
CA GLU A 478 17.32 -16.07 -2.16
C GLU A 478 18.27 -17.00 -1.40
N ASN A 479 19.14 -17.68 -2.12
CA ASN A 479 20.14 -18.61 -1.58
C ASN A 479 19.62 -19.93 -0.96
N PHE A 480 18.31 -20.23 -1.00
CA PHE A 480 17.81 -21.53 -0.55
C PHE A 480 18.15 -22.66 -1.54
N ILE A 481 18.08 -22.35 -2.83
CA ILE A 481 18.45 -23.23 -3.94
C ILE A 481 19.60 -22.60 -4.70
N SER A 482 20.70 -23.38 -4.88
CA SER A 482 21.86 -22.94 -5.65
C SER A 482 21.78 -23.55 -7.05
N TRP A 483 21.10 -22.89 -7.98
CA TRP A 483 20.81 -23.38 -9.33
C TRP A 483 22.03 -23.77 -10.15
N ASP A 484 23.19 -23.11 -9.91
CA ASP A 484 24.40 -23.28 -10.73
C ASP A 484 25.52 -24.04 -10.01
N LYS A 485 25.34 -24.44 -8.74
CA LYS A 485 26.43 -24.99 -7.91
C LYS A 485 26.27 -26.45 -7.53
N GLU A 486 25.11 -27.04 -7.73
CA GLU A 486 24.83 -28.45 -7.39
C GLU A 486 24.76 -29.27 -8.68
N SER A 487 25.15 -30.58 -8.63
CA SER A 487 24.88 -31.48 -9.75
C SER A 487 23.39 -31.64 -9.98
N GLU A 488 22.95 -31.82 -11.22
CA GLU A 488 21.52 -31.93 -11.58
C GLU A 488 20.77 -32.91 -10.70
N ASP A 489 21.33 -34.11 -10.49
CA ASP A 489 20.68 -35.16 -9.68
C ASP A 489 20.44 -34.72 -8.22
N LYS A 490 21.42 -34.08 -7.59
CA LYS A 490 21.30 -33.59 -6.22
C LYS A 490 20.31 -32.43 -6.11
N LEU A 491 20.27 -31.59 -7.13
CA LEU A 491 19.31 -30.46 -7.22
C LEU A 491 17.89 -31.00 -7.31
N TYR A 492 17.62 -31.96 -8.19
CA TYR A 492 16.31 -32.59 -8.33
C TYR A 492 15.87 -33.33 -7.06
N GLU A 493 16.76 -34.11 -6.43
CA GLU A 493 16.44 -34.77 -5.17
C GLU A 493 16.07 -33.77 -4.08
N LYS A 494 16.82 -32.67 -3.96
CA LYS A 494 16.54 -31.58 -3.01
C LYS A 494 15.18 -30.91 -3.29
N LEU A 495 14.86 -30.65 -4.56
CA LEU A 495 13.60 -30.06 -4.99
C LEU A 495 12.42 -30.99 -4.66
N ASP A 496 12.52 -32.27 -4.97
CA ASP A 496 11.47 -33.25 -4.72
C ASP A 496 11.20 -33.46 -3.23
N ASN A 497 12.26 -33.51 -2.42
CA ASN A 497 12.14 -33.52 -0.96
C ASN A 497 11.46 -32.26 -0.42
N TRP A 498 11.80 -31.10 -0.96
CA TRP A 498 11.22 -29.83 -0.55
C TRP A 498 9.75 -29.71 -0.97
N LYS A 499 9.40 -30.07 -2.21
CA LYS A 499 8.00 -30.14 -2.70
C LYS A 499 7.16 -31.06 -1.82
N SER A 500 7.67 -32.25 -1.52
CA SER A 500 7.01 -33.24 -0.65
C SER A 500 6.78 -32.68 0.77
N LYS A 501 7.76 -31.94 1.33
CA LYS A 501 7.66 -31.26 2.62
C LYS A 501 6.55 -30.19 2.58
N ILE A 502 6.54 -29.35 1.54
CA ILE A 502 5.52 -28.29 1.35
C ILE A 502 4.13 -28.93 1.27
N LEU A 503 3.95 -29.92 0.38
CA LEU A 503 2.69 -30.61 0.15
C LEU A 503 2.15 -31.23 1.46
N LYS A 504 3.01 -31.95 2.19
CA LYS A 504 2.64 -32.61 3.45
C LYS A 504 2.22 -31.62 4.53
N ILE A 505 2.96 -30.51 4.71
CA ILE A 505 2.66 -29.49 5.72
C ILE A 505 1.36 -28.77 5.34
N THR A 506 1.22 -28.36 4.09
CA THR A 506 0.05 -27.64 3.59
C THR A 506 -1.21 -28.48 3.73
N ASN A 507 -1.22 -29.70 3.20
CA ASN A 507 -2.41 -30.56 3.20
C ASN A 507 -2.82 -31.06 4.58
N LYS A 508 -1.92 -31.02 5.57
CA LYS A 508 -2.25 -31.27 6.97
C LYS A 508 -2.92 -30.07 7.65
N SER A 509 -2.71 -28.87 7.14
CA SER A 509 -3.11 -27.61 7.78
C SER A 509 -4.34 -26.97 7.15
N VAL A 510 -4.76 -27.43 5.97
CA VAL A 510 -5.93 -26.91 5.26
C VAL A 510 -7.08 -27.91 5.26
N SER A 511 -8.30 -27.45 4.92
CA SER A 511 -9.47 -28.33 4.75
C SER A 511 -9.26 -29.32 3.61
N LYS A 512 -10.03 -30.41 3.57
CA LYS A 512 -9.95 -31.44 2.52
C LYS A 512 -10.16 -30.84 1.12
N ALA A 513 -11.09 -29.92 0.98
CA ALA A 513 -11.37 -29.23 -0.28
C ALA A 513 -10.22 -28.30 -0.73
N SER A 514 -9.46 -27.78 0.21
CA SER A 514 -8.33 -26.85 -0.05
C SER A 514 -6.99 -27.58 -0.20
N GLN A 515 -6.97 -28.91 -0.24
CA GLN A 515 -5.72 -29.66 -0.40
C GLN A 515 -5.12 -29.49 -1.79
N VAL A 516 -3.82 -29.22 -1.82
CA VAL A 516 -3.04 -29.03 -3.02
C VAL A 516 -2.64 -30.39 -3.59
N SER A 517 -2.81 -30.58 -4.90
CA SER A 517 -2.46 -31.82 -5.58
C SER A 517 -0.98 -31.92 -5.95
N SER A 518 -0.34 -30.79 -6.26
CA SER A 518 1.06 -30.71 -6.63
C SER A 518 1.68 -29.38 -6.26
N VAL A 519 3.03 -29.39 -6.16
CA VAL A 519 3.84 -28.19 -5.94
C VAL A 519 4.82 -28.08 -7.11
N GLU A 520 4.77 -26.94 -7.79
CA GLU A 520 5.68 -26.58 -8.87
C GLU A 520 6.65 -25.48 -8.39
N VAL A 521 7.92 -25.64 -8.69
CA VAL A 521 8.94 -24.68 -8.26
C VAL A 521 9.27 -23.74 -9.40
N MET A 522 9.15 -22.46 -9.10
CA MET A 522 9.51 -21.37 -10.01
C MET A 522 11.02 -21.12 -9.93
N LYS A 523 11.70 -21.07 -11.08
CA LYS A 523 13.11 -20.69 -11.18
C LYS A 523 13.27 -19.17 -11.04
N GLU A 524 12.39 -18.43 -11.68
CA GLU A 524 12.36 -16.99 -11.65
C GLU A 524 11.34 -16.46 -10.62
N PRO A 525 11.59 -15.30 -10.01
CA PRO A 525 10.61 -14.64 -9.15
C PRO A 525 9.30 -14.34 -9.89
N PHE A 526 8.18 -14.37 -9.17
CA PHE A 526 6.90 -13.98 -9.76
C PHE A 526 6.91 -12.53 -10.28
N GLU A 527 6.33 -12.32 -11.46
CA GLU A 527 6.13 -10.97 -11.99
C GLU A 527 5.12 -10.21 -11.12
N LYS A 528 5.51 -8.99 -10.76
CA LYS A 528 4.72 -8.15 -9.85
C LYS A 528 4.25 -6.86 -10.52
N THR A 529 3.19 -6.32 -9.96
CA THR A 529 2.75 -4.96 -10.24
C THR A 529 3.68 -3.93 -9.59
N ALA A 530 3.58 -2.66 -9.97
CA ALA A 530 4.29 -1.57 -9.31
C ALA A 530 3.97 -1.46 -7.79
N THR A 531 2.86 -2.05 -7.33
CA THR A 531 2.49 -2.17 -5.90
C THR A 531 2.98 -3.45 -5.25
N GLN A 532 3.91 -4.20 -5.89
CA GLN A 532 4.50 -5.45 -5.40
C GLN A 532 3.51 -6.61 -5.22
N LYS A 533 2.38 -6.60 -5.91
CA LYS A 533 1.42 -7.72 -5.95
C LYS A 533 1.71 -8.63 -7.14
N ILE A 534 1.67 -9.95 -6.92
CA ILE A 534 1.89 -10.94 -7.99
C ILE A 534 0.79 -10.82 -9.05
N ARG A 535 1.16 -10.82 -10.32
CA ARG A 535 0.26 -10.81 -11.48
C ARG A 535 -0.32 -12.20 -11.72
N ARG A 536 -1.22 -12.67 -10.83
CA ARG A 536 -1.78 -14.03 -10.82
C ARG A 536 -2.32 -14.50 -12.18
N PHE A 537 -2.91 -13.60 -12.97
CA PHE A 537 -3.52 -13.95 -14.27
C PHE A 537 -2.50 -14.53 -15.25
N LYS A 538 -1.21 -14.24 -15.13
CA LYS A 538 -0.14 -14.79 -15.97
C LYS A 538 0.15 -16.26 -15.69
N TYR A 539 -0.25 -16.76 -14.55
CA TYR A 539 0.12 -18.09 -14.06
C TYR A 539 -1.06 -19.09 -14.04
N LYS A 540 -2.26 -18.68 -14.47
CA LYS A 540 -3.44 -19.55 -14.45
C LYS A 540 -3.34 -20.75 -15.42
N HIS A 541 -2.79 -20.53 -16.62
CA HIS A 541 -2.82 -21.52 -17.71
C HIS A 541 -1.47 -22.16 -18.00
N SER A 542 -0.38 -21.46 -17.80
CA SER A 542 1.00 -21.97 -17.93
C SER A 542 1.94 -21.13 -17.09
N ALA A 543 2.96 -21.76 -16.50
CA ALA A 543 4.05 -21.05 -15.88
C ALA A 543 5.34 -21.78 -16.29
N PRO A 544 6.41 -21.07 -16.68
CA PRO A 544 7.71 -21.70 -16.88
C PRO A 544 8.20 -22.23 -15.54
N THR A 545 8.07 -23.52 -15.36
CA THR A 545 8.52 -24.26 -14.16
C THR A 545 9.78 -25.03 -14.51
N VAL A 546 10.55 -25.40 -13.47
CA VAL A 546 11.75 -26.24 -13.64
C VAL A 546 11.42 -27.58 -14.31
N GLU A 547 10.18 -28.03 -14.25
CA GLU A 547 9.69 -29.28 -14.86
C GLU A 547 9.41 -29.17 -16.36
N GLU A 548 9.01 -28.02 -16.85
CA GLU A 548 8.81 -27.79 -18.28
C GLU A 548 10.13 -27.70 -19.04
N GLU A 549 11.18 -27.11 -18.44
CA GLU A 549 12.53 -27.09 -19.01
C GLU A 549 13.14 -28.52 -19.14
N LYS A 550 12.66 -29.49 -18.33
CA LYS A 550 13.10 -30.88 -18.42
C LYS A 550 12.43 -31.65 -19.58
N LYS A 551 11.26 -31.20 -20.04
CA LYS A 551 10.55 -31.85 -21.17
C LYS A 551 10.99 -31.31 -22.52
N GLU A 552 11.62 -30.14 -22.57
CA GLU A 552 12.16 -29.53 -23.80
C GLU A 552 13.64 -29.86 -24.08
N LYS A 553 14.34 -30.50 -23.13
CA LYS A 553 15.69 -31.10 -23.31
C LYS A 553 15.57 -32.63 -23.52
#